data_afbb192ca6689e1451d666911b8f6e37
#
_entry.id   afbb192ca6689e1451d666911b8f6e37
#
_cell.length_a   1.000
_cell.length_b   1.000
_cell.length_c   1.000
_cell.angle_alpha   90.00
_cell.angle_beta   90.00
_cell.angle_gamma   90.00
#
_symmetry.space_group_name_H-M   'P 1'
#
loop_
_entity.id
_entity.type
_entity.pdbx_description
1 polymer ?
#
loop_
_entity_poly.entity_id
_entity_poly.type
_entity_poly.pdbx_seq_one_letter_code
_entity_poly.pdbx_strand_id
1 'polypeptide(L)'
;MLKKVASSILVAGALFASAQGALAEEKLFKNYVYQTPLAKFTEAAGYYDCSEDVGGTARCIDDVDFLEEKFTVALIFSGGKLMMVSLISPFDQNAYAKAIAGLSNSFTLVSMNDEKSILDVFDTARNSRSKEELTTKISNFEQVALASGSLTYTFLEGLSAEGQTNAVSALATAPENIRSAELVMAGQGADAGIIIRFTFPRLEANKVLAESKRPVESF
;
A
#
# COMPACT_ATOMS: atom_id res chain seq x y z
N MET A 1 -68.01 46.24 -18.72
CA MET A 1 -67.47 44.92 -19.11
C MET A 1 -66.02 44.87 -18.63
N LEU A 2 -65.79 44.23 -17.46
CA LEU A 2 -64.46 44.06 -16.89
C LEU A 2 -63.90 42.69 -17.32
N LYS A 3 -62.76 42.67 -18.05
CA LYS A 3 -62.02 41.43 -18.31
C LYS A 3 -61.00 41.26 -17.19
N LYS A 4 -61.17 40.14 -16.44
CA LYS A 4 -60.17 39.63 -15.48
C LYS A 4 -59.02 38.97 -16.20
N VAL A 5 -57.80 39.46 -15.98
CA VAL A 5 -56.55 38.83 -16.42
C VAL A 5 -56.07 38.00 -15.23
N ALA A 6 -56.02 36.69 -15.42
CA ALA A 6 -55.44 35.75 -14.45
C ALA A 6 -53.93 35.61 -14.75
N SER A 7 -53.14 36.00 -13.77
CA SER A 7 -51.66 35.88 -13.82
C SER A 7 -51.28 34.50 -13.23
N SER A 8 -50.76 33.61 -14.09
CA SER A 8 -50.22 32.32 -13.67
C SER A 8 -48.76 32.47 -13.31
N ILE A 9 -48.44 32.29 -12.01
CA ILE A 9 -47.04 32.26 -11.53
C ILE A 9 -46.54 30.85 -11.70
N LEU A 10 -45.59 30.63 -12.63
CA LEU A 10 -44.82 29.40 -12.75
C LEU A 10 -43.68 29.45 -11.75
N VAL A 11 -43.78 28.61 -10.71
CA VAL A 11 -42.67 28.31 -9.78
C VAL A 11 -41.77 27.28 -10.43
N ALA A 12 -40.63 27.72 -10.95
CA ALA A 12 -39.55 26.84 -11.42
C ALA A 12 -38.79 26.33 -10.20
N GLY A 13 -39.09 25.10 -9.76
CA GLY A 13 -38.31 24.39 -8.75
C GLY A 13 -36.97 23.96 -9.33
N ALA A 14 -35.89 24.62 -8.93
CA ALA A 14 -34.52 24.19 -9.24
C ALA A 14 -34.19 22.95 -8.38
N LEU A 15 -34.18 21.78 -9.00
CA LEU A 15 -33.62 20.55 -8.43
C LEU A 15 -32.10 20.71 -8.40
N PHE A 16 -31.53 21.09 -7.27
CA PHE A 16 -30.11 20.92 -7.00
C PHE A 16 -29.82 19.40 -6.85
N ALA A 17 -29.47 18.76 -7.94
CA ALA A 17 -28.81 17.47 -7.89
C ALA A 17 -27.41 17.70 -7.30
N SER A 18 -27.24 17.45 -5.99
CA SER A 18 -25.93 17.31 -5.37
C SER A 18 -25.25 16.11 -6.02
N ALA A 19 -24.37 16.36 -6.98
CA ALA A 19 -23.40 15.37 -7.43
C ALA A 19 -22.46 15.08 -6.24
N GLN A 20 -22.82 14.09 -5.45
CA GLN A 20 -21.86 13.43 -4.55
C GLN A 20 -20.87 12.76 -5.48
N GLY A 21 -19.73 13.40 -5.72
CA GLY A 21 -18.60 12.78 -6.36
C GLY A 21 -18.28 11.52 -5.57
N ALA A 22 -18.49 10.36 -6.16
CA ALA A 22 -17.99 9.10 -5.60
C ALA A 22 -16.47 9.27 -5.49
N LEU A 23 -15.97 9.49 -4.27
CA LEU A 23 -14.56 9.39 -4.00
C LEU A 23 -14.14 7.98 -4.42
N ALA A 24 -13.16 7.90 -5.29
CA ALA A 24 -12.63 6.59 -5.69
C ALA A 24 -12.22 5.85 -4.43
N GLU A 25 -12.73 4.63 -4.24
CA GLU A 25 -12.38 3.81 -3.09
C GLU A 25 -10.88 3.49 -3.13
N GLU A 26 -10.18 3.79 -2.03
CA GLU A 26 -8.74 3.53 -1.89
C GLU A 26 -8.51 2.03 -1.68
N LYS A 27 -8.13 1.32 -2.73
CA LYS A 27 -7.90 -0.13 -2.72
C LYS A 27 -6.45 -0.45 -2.37
N LEU A 28 -6.25 -1.17 -1.28
CA LEU A 28 -4.94 -1.69 -0.89
C LEU A 28 -4.47 -2.79 -1.86
N PHE A 29 -5.33 -3.77 -2.12
CA PHE A 29 -5.05 -4.86 -3.03
C PHE A 29 -6.37 -5.45 -3.55
N LYS A 30 -6.52 -5.65 -4.85
CA LYS A 30 -7.76 -6.18 -5.48
C LYS A 30 -9.00 -5.44 -4.97
N ASN A 31 -9.88 -6.14 -4.26
CA ASN A 31 -11.13 -5.62 -3.70
C ASN A 31 -11.02 -5.21 -2.23
N TYR A 32 -9.84 -5.28 -1.63
CA TYR A 32 -9.62 -4.88 -0.24
C TYR A 32 -9.48 -3.37 -0.14
N VAL A 33 -10.56 -2.72 0.30
CA VAL A 33 -10.65 -1.26 0.43
C VAL A 33 -10.08 -0.83 1.78
N TYR A 34 -9.21 0.16 1.78
CA TYR A 34 -8.66 0.80 2.96
C TYR A 34 -9.79 1.30 3.90
N GLN A 35 -9.61 1.20 5.21
CA GLN A 35 -10.60 1.55 6.25
C GLN A 35 -11.87 0.69 6.27
N THR A 36 -11.94 -0.42 5.53
CA THR A 36 -13.05 -1.38 5.66
C THR A 36 -13.11 -1.93 7.09
N PRO A 37 -14.30 -1.94 7.73
CA PRO A 37 -14.44 -2.47 9.09
C PRO A 37 -14.12 -3.96 9.18
N LEU A 38 -13.45 -4.38 10.26
CA LEU A 38 -13.14 -5.78 10.60
C LEU A 38 -14.36 -6.71 10.49
N ALA A 39 -15.53 -6.24 10.91
CA ALA A 39 -16.79 -7.01 10.89
C ALA A 39 -17.24 -7.46 9.48
N LYS A 40 -16.64 -6.92 8.41
CA LYS A 40 -16.92 -7.37 7.03
C LYS A 40 -16.17 -8.67 6.66
N PHE A 41 -15.14 -9.05 7.41
CA PHE A 41 -14.29 -10.19 7.14
C PHE A 41 -14.63 -11.34 8.10
N THR A 42 -15.69 -12.07 7.77
CA THR A 42 -16.29 -13.10 8.62
C THR A 42 -15.82 -14.51 8.27
N GLU A 43 -15.93 -15.44 9.21
CA GLU A 43 -15.66 -16.88 8.96
C GLU A 43 -16.57 -17.44 7.85
N ALA A 44 -17.84 -17.01 7.80
CA ALA A 44 -18.76 -17.41 6.74
C ALA A 44 -18.30 -16.99 5.33
N ALA A 45 -17.43 -15.97 5.24
CA ALA A 45 -16.81 -15.54 4.01
C ALA A 45 -15.42 -16.17 3.77
N GLY A 46 -15.01 -17.14 4.59
CA GLY A 46 -13.76 -17.88 4.46
C GLY A 46 -12.57 -17.26 5.21
N TYR A 47 -12.79 -16.21 6.02
CA TYR A 47 -11.71 -15.61 6.81
C TYR A 47 -11.59 -16.28 8.17
N TYR A 48 -10.36 -16.41 8.67
CA TYR A 48 -10.07 -16.88 10.02
C TYR A 48 -9.22 -15.89 10.81
N ASP A 49 -9.19 -16.02 12.12
CA ASP A 49 -8.36 -15.19 12.99
C ASP A 49 -6.90 -15.68 12.95
N CYS A 50 -6.00 -14.81 12.51
CA CYS A 50 -4.56 -15.05 12.50
C CYS A 50 -3.78 -13.98 13.28
N SER A 51 -4.44 -13.37 14.26
CA SER A 51 -3.90 -12.26 15.04
C SER A 51 -2.64 -12.62 15.80
N GLU A 52 -2.52 -13.86 16.27
CA GLU A 52 -1.34 -14.37 16.98
C GLU A 52 -0.13 -14.48 16.06
N ASP A 53 -0.32 -14.98 14.82
CA ASP A 53 0.75 -15.17 13.84
C ASP A 53 1.29 -13.84 13.31
N VAL A 54 0.42 -12.84 13.18
CA VAL A 54 0.77 -11.52 12.63
C VAL A 54 1.26 -10.55 13.72
N GLY A 55 0.96 -10.83 14.98
CA GLY A 55 1.32 -9.96 16.12
C GLY A 55 0.44 -8.72 16.26
N GLY A 56 -0.81 -8.78 15.77
CA GLY A 56 -1.80 -7.69 15.83
C GLY A 56 -3.15 -8.16 15.30
N THR A 57 -4.19 -7.34 15.45
CA THR A 57 -5.54 -7.71 14.96
C THR A 57 -5.51 -8.01 13.47
N ALA A 58 -5.78 -9.25 13.07
CA ALA A 58 -5.75 -9.70 11.69
C ALA A 58 -6.85 -10.71 11.35
N ARG A 59 -7.16 -10.80 10.04
CA ARG A 59 -7.96 -11.85 9.42
C ARG A 59 -7.23 -12.39 8.22
N CYS A 60 -7.14 -13.71 8.12
CA CYS A 60 -6.46 -14.38 7.01
C CYS A 60 -7.43 -15.14 6.12
N ILE A 61 -7.04 -15.31 4.87
CA ILE A 61 -7.67 -16.20 3.89
C ILE A 61 -6.58 -16.83 3.05
N ASP A 62 -6.67 -18.13 2.82
CA ASP A 62 -5.68 -18.90 2.07
C ASP A 62 -6.03 -19.01 0.59
N ASP A 63 -5.08 -19.54 -0.18
CA ASP A 63 -5.22 -19.90 -1.60
C ASP A 63 -5.59 -18.75 -2.52
N VAL A 64 -5.23 -17.52 -2.17
CA VAL A 64 -5.49 -16.34 -3.01
C VAL A 64 -4.50 -16.29 -4.16
N ASP A 65 -5.01 -16.27 -5.40
CA ASP A 65 -4.19 -16.15 -6.60
C ASP A 65 -3.58 -14.75 -6.74
N PHE A 66 -2.26 -14.67 -6.91
CA PHE A 66 -1.55 -13.45 -7.32
C PHE A 66 -0.35 -13.84 -8.18
N LEU A 67 -0.25 -13.27 -9.38
CA LEU A 67 0.83 -13.55 -10.35
C LEU A 67 0.99 -15.06 -10.65
N GLU A 68 -0.12 -15.77 -10.77
CA GLU A 68 -0.19 -17.24 -11.00
C GLU A 68 0.39 -18.09 -9.85
N GLU A 69 0.58 -17.48 -8.68
CA GLU A 69 1.02 -18.15 -7.46
C GLU A 69 -0.05 -18.05 -6.37
N LYS A 70 -0.01 -18.94 -5.38
CA LYS A 70 -0.93 -18.98 -4.23
C LYS A 70 -0.31 -18.32 -3.02
N PHE A 71 -1.08 -17.44 -2.38
CA PHE A 71 -0.69 -16.73 -1.17
C PHE A 71 -1.75 -16.88 -0.09
N THR A 72 -1.33 -16.90 1.17
CA THR A 72 -2.19 -16.51 2.29
C THR A 72 -2.27 -15.00 2.33
N VAL A 73 -3.46 -14.44 2.33
CA VAL A 73 -3.68 -12.99 2.48
C VAL A 73 -4.02 -12.71 3.94
N ALA A 74 -3.18 -11.92 4.61
CA ALA A 74 -3.43 -11.38 5.93
C ALA A 74 -3.90 -9.94 5.82
N LEU A 75 -5.08 -9.67 6.35
CA LEU A 75 -5.70 -8.35 6.48
C LEU A 75 -5.40 -7.81 7.87
N ILE A 76 -4.64 -6.73 7.98
CA ILE A 76 -4.19 -6.15 9.24
C ILE A 76 -5.01 -4.91 9.57
N PHE A 77 -5.49 -4.82 10.83
CA PHE A 77 -6.41 -3.80 11.29
C PHE A 77 -5.80 -2.90 12.38
N SER A 78 -6.12 -1.63 12.32
CA SER A 78 -5.87 -0.66 13.38
C SER A 78 -7.17 0.05 13.73
N GLY A 79 -7.53 0.07 15.03
CA GLY A 79 -8.81 0.64 15.47
C GLY A 79 -10.04 -0.03 14.82
N GLY A 80 -9.98 -1.33 14.52
CA GLY A 80 -11.02 -2.09 13.84
C GLY A 80 -11.24 -1.77 12.37
N LYS A 81 -10.27 -1.08 11.73
CA LYS A 81 -10.28 -0.68 10.31
C LYS A 81 -9.09 -1.26 9.57
N LEU A 82 -9.31 -1.76 8.35
CA LEU A 82 -8.26 -2.30 7.49
C LEU A 82 -7.22 -1.23 7.14
N MET A 83 -5.96 -1.48 7.48
CA MET A 83 -4.86 -0.56 7.20
C MET A 83 -3.78 -1.13 6.26
N MET A 84 -3.65 -2.45 6.21
CA MET A 84 -2.62 -3.12 5.43
C MET A 84 -3.14 -4.46 4.91
N VAL A 85 -2.71 -4.84 3.72
CA VAL A 85 -2.88 -6.19 3.17
C VAL A 85 -1.50 -6.78 2.97
N SER A 86 -1.28 -7.98 3.52
CA SER A 86 -0.04 -8.75 3.34
C SER A 86 -0.34 -10.05 2.62
N LEU A 87 0.39 -10.33 1.56
CA LEU A 87 0.41 -11.61 0.87
C LEU A 87 1.63 -12.38 1.36
N ILE A 88 1.43 -13.59 1.84
CA ILE A 88 2.46 -14.39 2.51
C ILE A 88 2.56 -15.74 1.80
N SER A 89 3.77 -16.17 1.46
CA SER A 89 4.05 -17.51 0.94
C SER A 89 5.43 -18.00 1.41
N PRO A 90 5.68 -19.32 1.46
CA PRO A 90 7.04 -19.83 1.50
C PRO A 90 7.87 -19.29 0.35
N PHE A 91 9.18 -19.27 0.52
CA PHE A 91 10.07 -18.81 -0.55
C PHE A 91 10.01 -19.75 -1.75
N ASP A 92 9.72 -19.17 -2.91
CA ASP A 92 9.87 -19.78 -4.22
C ASP A 92 10.54 -18.77 -5.16
N GLN A 93 11.56 -19.21 -5.90
CA GLN A 93 12.33 -18.32 -6.77
C GLN A 93 11.49 -17.74 -7.92
N ASN A 94 10.54 -18.51 -8.46
CA ASN A 94 9.65 -18.02 -9.53
C ASN A 94 8.65 -17.02 -8.98
N ALA A 95 8.05 -17.31 -7.82
CA ALA A 95 7.14 -16.37 -7.13
C ALA A 95 7.84 -15.05 -6.83
N TYR A 96 9.08 -15.10 -6.33
CA TYR A 96 9.90 -13.90 -6.10
C TYR A 96 10.15 -13.11 -7.39
N ALA A 97 10.62 -13.77 -8.45
CA ALA A 97 10.89 -13.11 -9.73
C ALA A 97 9.62 -12.49 -10.33
N LYS A 98 8.49 -13.21 -10.29
CA LYS A 98 7.19 -12.70 -10.72
C LYS A 98 6.72 -11.51 -9.88
N ALA A 99 6.95 -11.52 -8.55
CA ALA A 99 6.61 -10.41 -7.67
C ALA A 99 7.38 -9.14 -8.01
N ILE A 100 8.72 -9.23 -8.18
CA ILE A 100 9.55 -8.10 -8.64
C ILE A 100 9.04 -7.56 -9.98
N ALA A 101 8.86 -8.43 -10.98
CA ALA A 101 8.41 -8.03 -12.30
C ALA A 101 7.01 -7.40 -12.26
N GLY A 102 6.07 -8.04 -11.55
CA GLY A 102 4.69 -7.56 -11.43
C GLY A 102 4.58 -6.21 -10.74
N LEU A 103 5.31 -6.02 -9.64
CA LEU A 103 5.35 -4.73 -8.93
C LEU A 103 5.99 -3.64 -9.81
N SER A 104 7.10 -3.93 -10.49
CA SER A 104 7.81 -2.97 -11.33
C SER A 104 7.02 -2.47 -12.54
N ASN A 105 5.91 -3.13 -12.91
CA ASN A 105 5.03 -2.66 -14.00
C ASN A 105 4.17 -1.44 -13.60
N SER A 106 3.85 -1.28 -12.32
CA SER A 106 2.93 -0.23 -11.85
C SER A 106 3.53 0.63 -10.73
N PHE A 107 4.61 0.15 -10.12
CA PHE A 107 5.27 0.80 -9.00
C PHE A 107 6.72 1.12 -9.35
N THR A 108 7.21 2.21 -8.80
CA THR A 108 8.63 2.62 -8.89
C THR A 108 9.37 2.17 -7.65
N LEU A 109 10.46 1.42 -7.81
CA LEU A 109 11.36 1.06 -6.72
C LEU A 109 12.03 2.33 -6.17
N VAL A 110 11.89 2.59 -4.88
CA VAL A 110 12.41 3.79 -4.24
C VAL A 110 13.54 3.51 -3.24
N SER A 111 13.50 2.35 -2.57
CA SER A 111 14.56 1.95 -1.64
C SER A 111 14.65 0.44 -1.47
N MET A 112 15.80 -0.02 -0.98
CA MET A 112 16.05 -1.37 -0.50
C MET A 112 16.63 -1.31 0.91
N ASN A 113 16.32 -2.29 1.76
CA ASN A 113 16.73 -2.32 3.16
C ASN A 113 17.09 -3.77 3.57
N ASP A 114 18.21 -3.94 4.31
CA ASP A 114 18.70 -5.21 4.85
C ASP A 114 18.69 -5.25 6.39
N GLU A 115 17.87 -4.41 7.05
CA GLU A 115 17.82 -4.16 8.51
C GLU A 115 19.01 -3.39 9.08
N LYS A 116 20.14 -3.32 8.39
CA LYS A 116 21.37 -2.62 8.83
C LYS A 116 21.61 -1.35 8.05
N SER A 117 21.23 -1.36 6.79
CA SER A 117 21.45 -0.27 5.85
C SER A 117 20.30 -0.09 4.88
N ILE A 118 20.17 1.11 4.36
CA ILE A 118 19.18 1.48 3.35
C ILE A 118 19.92 1.96 2.11
N LEU A 119 19.60 1.37 0.96
CA LEU A 119 19.97 1.89 -0.33
C LEU A 119 18.80 2.72 -0.88
N ASP A 120 18.97 4.03 -0.94
CA ASP A 120 18.04 4.94 -1.62
C ASP A 120 18.32 4.89 -3.12
N VAL A 121 17.32 4.47 -3.91
CA VAL A 121 17.52 4.24 -5.36
C VAL A 121 17.72 5.57 -6.10
N PHE A 122 17.02 6.64 -5.71
CA PHE A 122 17.16 7.94 -6.37
C PHE A 122 18.50 8.60 -6.07
N ASP A 123 18.94 8.57 -4.81
CA ASP A 123 20.25 9.09 -4.43
C ASP A 123 21.36 8.26 -5.10
N THR A 124 21.24 6.93 -5.10
CA THR A 124 22.19 6.04 -5.79
C THR A 124 22.24 6.32 -7.28
N ALA A 125 21.09 6.56 -7.94
CA ALA A 125 21.03 6.88 -9.36
C ALA A 125 21.74 8.20 -9.68
N ARG A 126 21.51 9.25 -8.87
CA ARG A 126 22.18 10.55 -9.02
C ARG A 126 23.69 10.48 -8.84
N ASN A 127 24.17 9.58 -7.99
CA ASN A 127 25.56 9.36 -7.67
C ASN A 127 26.20 8.23 -8.52
N SER A 128 25.52 7.80 -9.60
CA SER A 128 26.03 6.81 -10.56
C SER A 128 26.30 7.49 -11.91
N ARG A 129 27.42 7.11 -12.55
CA ARG A 129 27.89 7.69 -13.82
C ARG A 129 27.17 7.11 -15.03
N SER A 130 26.57 5.92 -14.85
CA SER A 130 25.82 5.21 -15.89
C SER A 130 24.75 4.31 -15.30
N LYS A 131 23.86 3.79 -16.17
CA LYS A 131 22.86 2.78 -15.78
C LYS A 131 23.51 1.48 -15.30
N GLU A 132 24.61 1.10 -15.91
CA GLU A 132 25.37 -0.11 -15.57
C GLU A 132 25.96 0.00 -14.15
N GLU A 133 26.48 1.18 -13.78
CA GLU A 133 26.97 1.42 -12.42
C GLU A 133 25.82 1.37 -11.41
N LEU A 134 24.68 1.99 -11.71
CA LEU A 134 23.48 1.92 -10.87
C LEU A 134 23.03 0.46 -10.68
N THR A 135 22.88 -0.28 -11.78
CA THR A 135 22.49 -1.69 -11.73
C THR A 135 23.45 -2.51 -10.89
N THR A 136 24.76 -2.29 -11.05
CA THR A 136 25.80 -2.97 -10.27
C THR A 136 25.65 -2.68 -8.77
N LYS A 137 25.43 -1.41 -8.37
CA LYS A 137 25.22 -1.04 -6.96
C LYS A 137 23.98 -1.69 -6.36
N ILE A 138 22.85 -1.70 -7.10
CA ILE A 138 21.62 -2.35 -6.70
C ILE A 138 21.83 -3.86 -6.54
N SER A 139 22.41 -4.53 -7.55
CA SER A 139 22.64 -5.98 -7.50
C SER A 139 23.62 -6.39 -6.39
N ASN A 140 24.65 -5.60 -6.12
CA ASN A 140 25.57 -5.87 -5.02
C ASN A 140 24.88 -5.75 -3.67
N PHE A 141 24.03 -4.72 -3.47
CA PHE A 141 23.23 -4.58 -2.25
C PHE A 141 22.30 -5.77 -2.07
N GLU A 142 21.57 -6.15 -3.12
CA GLU A 142 20.66 -7.29 -3.15
C GLU A 142 21.36 -8.59 -2.75
N GLN A 143 22.53 -8.90 -3.36
CA GLN A 143 23.28 -10.11 -3.04
C GLN A 143 23.73 -10.16 -1.57
N VAL A 144 24.22 -9.03 -1.03
CA VAL A 144 24.66 -8.95 0.37
C VAL A 144 23.46 -9.12 1.31
N ALA A 145 22.35 -8.45 1.03
CA ALA A 145 21.14 -8.52 1.83
C ALA A 145 20.52 -9.92 1.84
N LEU A 146 20.39 -10.56 0.68
CA LEU A 146 19.90 -11.94 0.59
C LEU A 146 20.80 -12.93 1.33
N ALA A 147 22.11 -12.76 1.27
CA ALA A 147 23.05 -13.58 2.04
C ALA A 147 22.91 -13.35 3.56
N SER A 148 22.44 -12.21 4.02
CA SER A 148 22.15 -11.90 5.44
C SER A 148 20.80 -12.45 5.91
N GLY A 149 19.91 -12.84 4.99
CA GLY A 149 18.60 -13.43 5.30
C GLY A 149 17.47 -12.42 5.48
N SER A 150 17.68 -11.14 5.16
CA SER A 150 16.64 -10.11 5.18
C SER A 150 16.85 -9.11 4.05
N LEU A 151 15.82 -8.90 3.25
CA LEU A 151 15.79 -7.89 2.21
C LEU A 151 14.37 -7.38 2.00
N THR A 152 14.21 -6.07 2.10
CA THR A 152 12.95 -5.38 1.80
C THR A 152 13.15 -4.43 0.63
N TYR A 153 12.34 -4.56 -0.38
CA TYR A 153 12.17 -3.58 -1.46
C TYR A 153 10.96 -2.71 -1.15
N THR A 154 11.10 -1.40 -1.27
CA THR A 154 9.98 -0.46 -1.15
C THR A 154 9.68 0.17 -2.49
N PHE A 155 8.41 0.11 -2.87
CA PHE A 155 7.90 0.64 -4.12
C PHE A 155 6.79 1.64 -3.86
N LEU A 156 6.63 2.65 -4.74
CA LEU A 156 5.53 3.62 -4.73
C LEU A 156 4.77 3.58 -6.07
N GLU A 157 3.45 3.50 -6.02
CA GLU A 157 2.59 3.37 -7.21
C GLU A 157 2.54 4.66 -8.01
N GLY A 158 2.69 4.56 -9.34
CA GLY A 158 2.53 5.69 -10.25
C GLY A 158 3.51 6.84 -10.04
N LEU A 159 4.55 6.67 -9.22
CA LEU A 159 5.57 7.69 -9.01
C LEU A 159 6.50 7.77 -10.21
N SER A 160 6.72 8.99 -10.75
CA SER A 160 7.81 9.23 -11.69
C SER A 160 9.15 9.29 -10.97
N ALA A 161 10.15 8.59 -11.47
CA ALA A 161 11.52 8.70 -10.96
C ALA A 161 12.20 10.02 -11.37
N GLU A 162 11.69 10.69 -12.41
CA GLU A 162 12.26 11.92 -12.93
C GLU A 162 12.12 13.06 -11.90
N GLY A 163 13.23 13.76 -11.67
CA GLY A 163 13.27 14.88 -10.73
C GLY A 163 13.32 14.50 -9.25
N GLN A 164 13.25 13.21 -8.91
CA GLN A 164 13.35 12.78 -7.52
C GLN A 164 14.80 12.85 -7.01
N THR A 165 14.96 13.26 -5.76
CA THR A 165 16.27 13.39 -5.13
C THR A 165 16.59 12.26 -4.17
N ASN A 166 15.61 11.79 -3.42
CA ASN A 166 15.68 10.65 -2.51
C ASN A 166 14.27 10.12 -2.22
N ALA A 167 14.18 8.92 -1.66
CA ALA A 167 12.92 8.23 -1.37
C ALA A 167 12.04 9.00 -0.36
N VAL A 168 12.65 9.64 0.64
CA VAL A 168 11.90 10.38 1.68
C VAL A 168 11.20 11.61 1.07
N SER A 169 11.92 12.41 0.27
CA SER A 169 11.32 13.58 -0.40
C SER A 169 10.30 13.17 -1.45
N ALA A 170 10.54 12.08 -2.16
CA ALA A 170 9.59 11.51 -3.12
C ALA A 170 8.26 11.13 -2.45
N LEU A 171 8.32 10.43 -1.30
CA LEU A 171 7.13 10.12 -0.51
C LEU A 171 6.45 11.37 0.04
N ALA A 172 7.21 12.34 0.55
CA ALA A 172 6.66 13.56 1.15
C ALA A 172 5.88 14.45 0.16
N THR A 173 6.30 14.45 -1.12
CA THR A 173 5.66 15.24 -2.19
C THR A 173 4.62 14.46 -3.00
N ALA A 174 4.53 13.14 -2.84
CA ALA A 174 3.55 12.30 -3.51
C ALA A 174 2.11 12.62 -3.09
N PRO A 175 1.08 12.22 -3.86
CA PRO A 175 -0.31 12.32 -3.43
C PRO A 175 -0.56 11.65 -2.07
N GLU A 176 -1.52 12.17 -1.29
CA GLU A 176 -1.82 11.61 0.04
C GLU A 176 -2.24 10.13 -0.02
N ASN A 177 -2.93 9.75 -1.08
CA ASN A 177 -3.38 8.39 -1.34
C ASN A 177 -2.39 7.56 -2.16
N ILE A 178 -1.10 7.93 -2.16
CA ILE A 178 -0.09 7.10 -2.81
C ILE A 178 -0.02 5.73 -2.13
N ARG A 179 -0.16 4.68 -2.94
CA ARG A 179 -0.03 3.32 -2.44
C ARG A 179 1.43 2.88 -2.47
N SER A 180 1.88 2.27 -1.37
CA SER A 180 3.16 1.61 -1.27
C SER A 180 2.98 0.10 -1.39
N ALA A 181 3.94 -0.56 -2.02
CA ALA A 181 4.15 -1.99 -1.94
C ALA A 181 5.54 -2.26 -1.36
N GLU A 182 5.62 -3.17 -0.39
CA GLU A 182 6.89 -3.70 0.11
C GLU A 182 6.99 -5.17 -0.25
N LEU A 183 8.08 -5.58 -0.90
CA LEU A 183 8.41 -6.98 -1.08
C LEU A 183 9.51 -7.33 -0.08
N VAL A 184 9.18 -8.19 0.87
CA VAL A 184 10.06 -8.63 1.96
C VAL A 184 10.46 -10.07 1.74
N MET A 185 11.76 -10.29 1.72
CA MET A 185 12.39 -11.60 1.81
C MET A 185 12.88 -11.75 3.24
N ALA A 186 12.40 -12.73 3.98
CA ALA A 186 12.78 -12.97 5.36
C ALA A 186 13.03 -14.45 5.62
N GLY A 187 13.96 -14.74 6.54
CA GLY A 187 14.33 -16.08 6.92
C GLY A 187 15.40 -16.72 6.03
N GLN A 188 15.80 -17.93 6.38
CA GLN A 188 16.83 -18.70 5.66
C GLN A 188 16.43 -20.17 5.53
N GLY A 189 16.88 -20.80 4.45
CA GLY A 189 16.60 -22.22 4.23
C GLY A 189 15.12 -22.54 4.12
N ALA A 190 14.64 -23.51 4.89
CA ALA A 190 13.23 -23.93 4.87
C ALA A 190 12.26 -22.90 5.49
N ASP A 191 12.76 -21.98 6.31
CA ASP A 191 11.97 -20.93 6.97
C ASP A 191 11.94 -19.64 6.16
N ALA A 192 12.55 -19.62 4.97
CA ALA A 192 12.51 -18.46 4.08
C ALA A 192 11.11 -18.24 3.54
N GLY A 193 10.68 -16.97 3.53
CA GLY A 193 9.36 -16.58 3.05
C GLY A 193 9.38 -15.29 2.22
N ILE A 194 8.31 -15.12 1.46
CA ILE A 194 8.00 -13.92 0.71
C ILE A 194 6.79 -13.27 1.36
N ILE A 195 6.89 -11.96 1.64
CA ILE A 195 5.76 -11.16 2.10
C ILE A 195 5.65 -9.95 1.19
N ILE A 196 4.46 -9.72 0.62
CA ILE A 196 4.16 -8.51 -0.15
C ILE A 196 3.12 -7.70 0.62
N ARG A 197 3.48 -6.50 1.07
CA ARG A 197 2.61 -5.63 1.87
C ARG A 197 2.15 -4.44 1.04
N PHE A 198 0.86 -4.13 1.12
CA PHE A 198 0.27 -2.94 0.50
C PHE A 198 -0.28 -2.01 1.57
N THR A 199 0.12 -0.74 1.53
CA THR A 199 -0.30 0.31 2.46
C THR A 199 -0.52 1.64 1.76
N PHE A 200 -1.13 2.60 2.48
CA PHE A 200 -1.16 4.02 2.11
C PHE A 200 -0.34 4.82 3.14
N PRO A 201 0.99 4.90 3.00
CA PRO A 201 1.87 5.39 4.06
C PRO A 201 1.57 6.83 4.48
N ARG A 202 1.15 7.71 3.56
CA ARG A 202 0.81 9.10 3.89
C ARG A 202 -0.52 9.22 4.62
N LEU A 203 -1.53 8.43 4.25
CA LEU A 203 -2.81 8.39 4.97
C LEU A 203 -2.63 7.89 6.40
N GLU A 204 -1.80 6.85 6.62
CA GLU A 204 -1.50 6.35 7.96
C GLU A 204 -0.71 7.37 8.78
N ALA A 205 0.29 8.04 8.21
CA ALA A 205 1.04 9.10 8.88
C ALA A 205 0.13 10.27 9.30
N ASN A 206 -0.76 10.71 8.42
CA ASN A 206 -1.71 11.78 8.71
C ASN A 206 -2.69 11.40 9.83
N LYS A 207 -3.13 10.12 9.87
CA LYS A 207 -3.99 9.60 10.93
C LYS A 207 -3.28 9.64 12.30
N VAL A 208 -2.03 9.15 12.38
CA VAL A 208 -1.24 9.20 13.60
C VAL A 208 -1.03 10.64 14.08
N LEU A 209 -0.71 11.56 13.16
CA LEU A 209 -0.58 12.99 13.46
C LEU A 209 -1.88 13.63 13.95
N ALA A 210 -3.03 13.23 13.39
CA ALA A 210 -4.34 13.71 13.85
C ALA A 210 -4.69 13.18 15.24
N GLU A 211 -4.39 11.93 15.52
CA GLU A 211 -4.60 11.31 16.83
C GLU A 211 -3.69 11.94 17.90
N SER A 212 -2.42 12.22 17.59
CA SER A 212 -1.49 12.87 18.52
C SER A 212 -1.87 14.30 18.92
N LYS A 213 -2.69 14.98 18.10
CA LYS A 213 -3.19 16.33 18.38
C LYS A 213 -4.47 16.35 19.22
N ARG A 214 -5.07 15.20 19.50
CA ARG A 214 -6.24 15.15 20.39
C ARG A 214 -5.83 15.54 21.80
N PRO A 215 -6.59 16.40 22.50
CA PRO A 215 -6.29 16.75 23.88
C PRO A 215 -6.22 15.48 24.72
N VAL A 216 -5.11 15.31 25.46
CA VAL A 216 -5.06 14.32 26.53
C VAL A 216 -6.03 14.80 27.60
N GLU A 217 -6.93 13.94 28.08
CA GLU A 217 -7.83 14.30 29.17
C GLU A 217 -6.97 14.82 30.34
N SER A 218 -7.34 15.99 30.87
CA SER A 218 -6.67 16.55 32.03
C SER A 218 -6.98 15.69 33.25
N PHE A 219 -5.94 15.19 33.91
CA PHE A 219 -6.02 14.48 35.17
C PHE A 219 -6.40 15.42 36.31
#